data_f7ce9ed1b65a3e70f68fd1b13ff542b1
#
_entry.id   f7ce9ed1b65a3e70f68fd1b13ff542b1
#
_cell.length_a   1.000
_cell.length_b   1.000
_cell.length_c   1.000
_cell.angle_alpha   90.00
_cell.angle_beta   90.00
_cell.angle_gamma   90.00
#
_symmetry.space_group_name_H-M   'P 1'
#
loop_
_entity.id
_entity.type
_entity.pdbx_description
1 polymer ?
#
loop_
_entity_poly.entity_id
_entity_poly.type
_entity_poly.pdbx_seq_one_letter_code
_entity_poly.pdbx_strand_id
1 'polypeptide(L)'
;MQDSGIQVLFQGNNLLRILQGLGVTIGISIISVFLSMILGTLLGIVMTSHSKVIRLLTRFYLEFIRIIPQLVLLFIVYFGLARNFNINISGESSAIIVFTLWGTAEMGDLVRGAITSLPKHQFESGQALGLSKVQLYRYIIIPQVLRRLLPQAINLITRMIKTTSLVVLIGVVEVTKVGQQIIDSNRLTIPTASFWIYGTILVLYFIVCFPISKLAGQLENHWRN
;
A
#
# COMPACT_ATOMS: atom_id res chain seq x y z
N MET A 1 16.06 -2.53 -41.53
CA MET A 1 16.13 -2.91 -40.09
C MET A 1 15.18 -1.97 -39.37
N GLN A 2 14.08 -2.46 -38.85
CA GLN A 2 13.23 -1.63 -37.99
C GLN A 2 14.09 -1.28 -36.77
N ASP A 3 14.34 0.01 -36.57
CA ASP A 3 14.99 0.49 -35.36
C ASP A 3 14.27 -0.11 -34.16
N SER A 4 15.01 -0.72 -33.24
CA SER A 4 14.46 -1.51 -32.13
C SER A 4 13.56 -0.72 -31.18
N GLY A 5 13.34 0.57 -31.41
CA GLY A 5 12.52 1.47 -30.59
C GLY A 5 13.03 1.68 -29.15
N ILE A 6 14.03 0.92 -28.72
CA ILE A 6 14.66 1.07 -27.39
C ILE A 6 15.30 2.45 -27.20
N GLN A 7 15.67 3.07 -28.32
CA GLN A 7 16.27 4.40 -28.36
C GLN A 7 15.39 5.46 -27.68
N VAL A 8 14.06 5.25 -27.64
CA VAL A 8 13.11 6.16 -26.97
C VAL A 8 13.48 6.40 -25.50
N LEU A 9 14.07 5.41 -24.82
CA LEU A 9 14.51 5.52 -23.43
C LEU A 9 15.65 6.52 -23.25
N PHE A 10 16.53 6.63 -24.24
CA PHE A 10 17.73 7.44 -24.19
C PHE A 10 17.59 8.79 -24.94
N GLN A 11 16.42 9.04 -25.55
CA GLN A 11 16.15 10.31 -26.20
C GLN A 11 15.94 11.42 -25.15
N GLY A 12 16.72 12.49 -25.27
CA GLY A 12 16.65 13.63 -24.35
C GLY A 12 16.79 13.20 -22.89
N ASN A 13 15.82 13.58 -22.07
CA ASN A 13 15.82 13.30 -20.63
C ASN A 13 14.80 12.20 -20.23
N ASN A 14 14.37 11.33 -21.17
CA ASN A 14 13.30 10.38 -20.90
C ASN A 14 13.60 9.45 -19.72
N LEU A 15 14.80 8.89 -19.64
CA LEU A 15 15.19 8.02 -18.54
C LEU A 15 15.18 8.75 -17.20
N LEU A 16 15.70 9.97 -17.15
CA LEU A 16 15.69 10.80 -15.95
C LEU A 16 14.25 11.10 -15.49
N ARG A 17 13.36 11.45 -16.43
CA ARG A 17 11.95 11.68 -16.15
C ARG A 17 11.25 10.45 -15.59
N ILE A 18 11.53 9.27 -16.15
CA ILE A 18 11.01 7.99 -15.63
C ILE A 18 11.47 7.76 -14.18
N LEU A 19 12.75 7.98 -13.88
CA LEU A 19 13.29 7.84 -12.53
C LEU A 19 12.70 8.88 -11.56
N GLN A 20 12.49 10.11 -11.99
CA GLN A 20 11.79 11.13 -11.20
C GLN A 20 10.35 10.72 -10.91
N GLY A 21 9.63 10.22 -11.93
CA GLY A 21 8.29 9.68 -11.76
C GLY A 21 8.24 8.50 -10.79
N LEU A 22 9.25 7.62 -10.83
CA LEU A 22 9.40 6.54 -9.85
C LEU A 22 9.60 7.10 -8.42
N GLY A 23 10.35 8.19 -8.28
CA GLY A 23 10.50 8.89 -7.01
C GLY A 23 9.16 9.36 -6.44
N VAL A 24 8.26 9.91 -7.28
CA VAL A 24 6.89 10.30 -6.88
C VAL A 24 6.09 9.07 -6.45
N THR A 25 6.12 7.99 -7.24
CA THR A 25 5.47 6.70 -6.91
C THR A 25 5.89 6.20 -5.53
N ILE A 26 7.20 6.17 -5.26
CA ILE A 26 7.76 5.72 -3.98
C ILE A 26 7.39 6.69 -2.85
N GLY A 27 7.45 7.99 -3.09
CA GLY A 27 7.11 9.02 -2.10
C GLY A 27 5.66 8.89 -1.61
N ILE A 28 4.69 8.83 -2.53
CA ILE A 28 3.28 8.61 -2.20
C ILE A 28 3.11 7.30 -1.42
N SER A 29 3.77 6.23 -1.88
CA SER A 29 3.67 4.91 -1.24
C SER A 29 4.20 4.91 0.19
N ILE A 30 5.39 5.48 0.42
CA ILE A 30 6.03 5.50 1.76
C ILE A 30 5.18 6.28 2.75
N ILE A 31 4.70 7.47 2.37
CA ILE A 31 3.86 8.30 3.25
C ILE A 31 2.57 7.56 3.58
N SER A 32 1.89 7.00 2.58
CA SER A 32 0.63 6.27 2.77
C SER A 32 0.82 5.02 3.62
N VAL A 33 1.89 4.24 3.39
CA VAL A 33 2.24 3.06 4.20
C VAL A 33 2.50 3.46 5.64
N PHE A 34 3.32 4.47 5.87
CA PHE A 34 3.65 4.91 7.22
C PHE A 34 2.41 5.32 8.02
N LEU A 35 1.54 6.14 7.42
CA LEU A 35 0.29 6.53 8.05
C LEU A 35 -0.64 5.33 8.26
N SER A 36 -0.75 4.44 7.29
CA SER A 36 -1.55 3.22 7.38
C SER A 36 -1.07 2.27 8.46
N MET A 37 0.23 2.13 8.65
CA MET A 37 0.78 1.29 9.71
C MET A 37 0.40 1.82 11.10
N ILE A 38 0.50 3.12 11.32
CA ILE A 38 0.13 3.73 12.61
C ILE A 38 -1.38 3.62 12.83
N LEU A 39 -2.18 4.18 11.90
CA LEU A 39 -3.63 4.25 12.06
C LEU A 39 -4.28 2.85 12.03
N GLY A 40 -3.78 1.96 11.16
CA GLY A 40 -4.26 0.59 11.06
C GLY A 40 -3.93 -0.25 12.29
N THR A 41 -2.75 -0.06 12.89
CA THR A 41 -2.42 -0.74 14.16
C THR A 41 -3.36 -0.30 15.27
N LEU A 42 -3.62 1.00 15.40
CA LEU A 42 -4.58 1.54 16.37
C LEU A 42 -5.99 0.99 16.10
N LEU A 43 -6.44 1.04 14.85
CA LEU A 43 -7.73 0.50 14.45
C LEU A 43 -7.84 -1.00 14.78
N GLY A 44 -6.83 -1.81 14.44
CA GLY A 44 -6.83 -3.24 14.68
C GLY A 44 -6.92 -3.60 16.17
N ILE A 45 -6.25 -2.84 17.04
CA ILE A 45 -6.37 -2.98 18.50
C ILE A 45 -7.80 -2.63 18.95
N VAL A 46 -8.36 -1.52 18.47
CA VAL A 46 -9.75 -1.11 18.78
C VAL A 46 -10.76 -2.17 18.34
N MET A 47 -10.51 -2.84 17.20
CA MET A 47 -11.38 -3.91 16.68
C MET A 47 -11.40 -5.17 17.56
N THR A 48 -10.44 -5.37 18.45
CA THR A 48 -10.46 -6.47 19.43
C THR A 48 -11.35 -6.18 20.65
N SER A 49 -11.95 -5.00 20.72
CA SER A 49 -12.85 -4.60 21.82
C SER A 49 -14.05 -5.52 21.94
N HIS A 50 -14.51 -5.76 23.16
CA HIS A 50 -15.75 -6.50 23.46
C HIS A 50 -17.03 -5.68 23.21
N SER A 51 -16.93 -4.35 23.01
CA SER A 51 -18.08 -3.48 22.74
C SER A 51 -18.73 -3.79 21.38
N LYS A 52 -20.03 -4.09 21.38
CA LYS A 52 -20.81 -4.35 20.16
C LYS A 52 -20.82 -3.13 19.22
N VAL A 53 -20.89 -1.92 19.79
CA VAL A 53 -20.92 -0.67 19.02
C VAL A 53 -19.58 -0.45 18.28
N ILE A 54 -18.46 -0.60 18.99
CA ILE A 54 -17.13 -0.46 18.41
C ILE A 54 -16.94 -1.48 17.28
N ARG A 55 -17.30 -2.72 17.49
CA ARG A 55 -17.20 -3.78 16.45
C ARG A 55 -18.08 -3.48 15.24
N LEU A 56 -19.28 -2.96 15.45
CA LEU A 56 -20.18 -2.59 14.34
C LEU A 56 -19.57 -1.45 13.50
N LEU A 57 -19.11 -0.38 14.16
CA LEU A 57 -18.54 0.79 13.48
C LEU A 57 -17.25 0.44 12.71
N THR A 58 -16.35 -0.30 13.34
CA THR A 58 -15.08 -0.71 12.71
C THR A 58 -15.30 -1.69 11.56
N ARG A 59 -16.28 -2.62 11.71
CA ARG A 59 -16.67 -3.53 10.64
C ARG A 59 -17.29 -2.78 9.46
N PHE A 60 -18.17 -1.82 9.72
CA PHE A 60 -18.74 -0.97 8.67
C PHE A 60 -17.66 -0.23 7.90
N TYR A 61 -16.70 0.38 8.61
CA TYR A 61 -15.55 1.05 7.97
C TYR A 61 -14.74 0.08 7.07
N LEU A 62 -14.40 -1.10 7.59
CA LEU A 62 -13.66 -2.11 6.82
C LEU A 62 -14.40 -2.53 5.56
N GLU A 63 -15.67 -2.92 5.69
CA GLU A 63 -16.47 -3.40 4.57
C GLU A 63 -16.67 -2.28 3.55
N PHE A 64 -16.96 -1.06 4.00
CA PHE A 64 -17.14 0.10 3.13
C PHE A 64 -15.88 0.39 2.30
N ILE A 65 -14.72 0.50 2.94
CA ILE A 65 -13.46 0.82 2.25
C ILE A 65 -12.99 -0.31 1.32
N ARG A 66 -13.25 -1.57 1.67
CA ARG A 66 -12.81 -2.72 0.86
C ARG A 66 -13.72 -3.04 -0.31
N ILE A 67 -15.02 -2.76 -0.20
CA ILE A 67 -15.99 -3.02 -1.27
C ILE A 67 -15.87 -1.95 -2.36
N ILE A 68 -15.61 -0.70 -1.99
CA ILE A 68 -15.52 0.39 -2.96
C ILE A 68 -14.22 0.26 -3.76
N PRO A 69 -14.29 0.32 -5.12
CA PRO A 69 -13.09 0.36 -5.93
C PRO A 69 -12.21 1.58 -5.57
N GLN A 70 -10.92 1.35 -5.36
CA GLN A 70 -9.97 2.41 -4.97
C GLN A 70 -9.95 3.59 -5.96
N LEU A 71 -10.13 3.30 -7.24
CA LEU A 71 -10.24 4.33 -8.27
C LEU A 71 -11.44 5.27 -8.04
N VAL A 72 -12.58 4.70 -7.64
CA VAL A 72 -13.79 5.49 -7.34
C VAL A 72 -13.54 6.39 -6.13
N LEU A 73 -12.89 5.88 -5.09
CA LEU A 73 -12.49 6.70 -3.94
C LEU A 73 -11.53 7.84 -4.34
N LEU A 74 -10.56 7.58 -5.22
CA LEU A 74 -9.68 8.61 -5.75
C LEU A 74 -10.46 9.72 -6.46
N PHE A 75 -11.41 9.37 -7.30
CA PHE A 75 -12.25 10.35 -8.01
C PHE A 75 -13.15 11.14 -7.05
N ILE A 76 -13.76 10.49 -6.06
CA ILE A 76 -14.59 11.16 -5.06
C ILE A 76 -13.76 12.16 -4.24
N VAL A 77 -12.56 11.76 -3.79
CA VAL A 77 -11.72 12.63 -2.98
C VAL A 77 -11.15 13.78 -3.82
N TYR A 78 -10.63 13.50 -5.00
CA TYR A 78 -9.98 14.52 -5.82
C TYR A 78 -10.99 15.49 -6.45
N PHE A 79 -11.97 14.97 -7.19
CA PHE A 79 -12.96 15.81 -7.89
C PHE A 79 -14.14 16.19 -7.01
N GLY A 80 -14.58 15.30 -6.11
CA GLY A 80 -15.75 15.50 -5.27
C GLY A 80 -15.53 16.59 -4.23
N LEU A 81 -14.38 16.63 -3.56
CA LEU A 81 -14.06 17.69 -2.59
C LEU A 81 -13.93 19.05 -3.26
N ALA A 82 -13.25 19.11 -4.42
CA ALA A 82 -13.11 20.35 -5.17
C ALA A 82 -14.47 20.91 -5.60
N ARG A 83 -15.33 20.06 -6.17
CA ARG A 83 -16.61 20.50 -6.77
C ARG A 83 -17.69 20.83 -5.74
N ASN A 84 -17.83 20.00 -4.70
CA ASN A 84 -18.96 20.13 -3.77
C ASN A 84 -18.64 20.95 -2.53
N PHE A 85 -17.36 21.00 -2.13
CA PHE A 85 -16.94 21.68 -0.89
C PHE A 85 -15.96 22.84 -1.16
N ASN A 86 -15.61 23.10 -2.43
CA ASN A 86 -14.64 24.10 -2.82
C ASN A 86 -13.25 23.91 -2.16
N ILE A 87 -12.92 22.66 -1.82
CA ILE A 87 -11.64 22.27 -1.20
C ILE A 87 -10.75 21.71 -2.29
N ASN A 88 -9.79 22.53 -2.74
CA ASN A 88 -8.82 22.13 -3.76
C ASN A 88 -7.60 21.50 -3.09
N ILE A 89 -7.45 20.19 -3.25
CA ILE A 89 -6.27 19.44 -2.81
C ILE A 89 -5.50 18.91 -4.03
N SER A 90 -4.18 18.79 -3.90
CA SER A 90 -3.36 18.23 -4.97
C SER A 90 -3.71 16.77 -5.25
N GLY A 91 -3.43 16.29 -6.47
CA GLY A 91 -3.61 14.88 -6.81
C GLY A 91 -2.79 13.95 -5.91
N GLU A 92 -1.56 14.35 -5.56
CA GLU A 92 -0.69 13.60 -4.65
C GLU A 92 -1.30 13.51 -3.23
N SER A 93 -1.80 14.63 -2.70
CA SER A 93 -2.46 14.64 -1.39
C SER A 93 -3.73 13.78 -1.38
N SER A 94 -4.52 13.84 -2.45
CA SER A 94 -5.72 12.99 -2.63
C SER A 94 -5.35 11.51 -2.64
N ALA A 95 -4.27 11.16 -3.35
CA ALA A 95 -3.74 9.79 -3.40
C ALA A 95 -3.30 9.31 -2.00
N ILE A 96 -2.53 10.14 -1.28
CA ILE A 96 -2.08 9.82 0.08
C ILE A 96 -3.27 9.59 1.02
N ILE A 97 -4.30 10.45 0.97
CA ILE A 97 -5.51 10.28 1.79
C ILE A 97 -6.19 8.95 1.47
N VAL A 98 -6.47 8.68 0.20
CA VAL A 98 -7.20 7.46 -0.21
C VAL A 98 -6.43 6.19 0.12
N PHE A 99 -5.13 6.17 -0.19
CA PHE A 99 -4.30 5.00 0.09
C PHE A 99 -4.08 4.80 1.60
N THR A 100 -4.03 5.89 2.38
CA THR A 100 -3.99 5.80 3.83
C THR A 100 -5.29 5.22 4.39
N LEU A 101 -6.46 5.67 3.91
CA LEU A 101 -7.74 5.10 4.33
C LEU A 101 -7.82 3.61 4.00
N TRP A 102 -7.49 3.24 2.77
CA TRP A 102 -7.48 1.84 2.36
C TRP A 102 -6.46 1.01 3.14
N GLY A 103 -5.23 1.48 3.25
CA GLY A 103 -4.16 0.80 3.98
C GLY A 103 -4.46 0.67 5.47
N THR A 104 -5.14 1.65 6.08
CA THR A 104 -5.61 1.59 7.47
C THR A 104 -6.63 0.47 7.66
N ALA A 105 -7.55 0.28 6.74
CA ALA A 105 -8.50 -0.82 6.77
C ALA A 105 -7.80 -2.17 6.65
N GLU A 106 -6.90 -2.33 5.67
CA GLU A 106 -6.12 -3.56 5.47
C GLU A 106 -5.24 -3.89 6.67
N MET A 107 -4.44 -2.93 7.13
CA MET A 107 -3.56 -3.12 8.28
C MET A 107 -4.32 -3.39 9.57
N GLY A 108 -5.45 -2.70 9.77
CA GLY A 108 -6.32 -2.92 10.93
C GLY A 108 -6.86 -4.35 10.99
N ASP A 109 -7.29 -4.88 9.86
CA ASP A 109 -7.76 -6.27 9.78
C ASP A 109 -6.63 -7.28 10.01
N LEU A 110 -5.43 -7.01 9.47
CA LEU A 110 -4.24 -7.83 9.71
C LEU A 110 -3.87 -7.87 11.21
N VAL A 111 -3.85 -6.73 11.87
CA VAL A 111 -3.57 -6.63 13.32
C VAL A 111 -4.63 -7.36 14.14
N ARG A 112 -5.91 -7.10 13.86
CA ARG A 112 -7.02 -7.81 14.50
C ARG A 112 -6.88 -9.33 14.30
N GLY A 113 -6.66 -9.77 13.06
CA GLY A 113 -6.49 -11.19 12.71
C GLY A 113 -5.33 -11.83 13.44
N ALA A 114 -4.16 -11.15 13.51
CA ALA A 114 -2.99 -11.64 14.22
C ALA A 114 -3.25 -11.81 15.73
N ILE A 115 -3.94 -10.86 16.37
CA ILE A 115 -4.28 -10.94 17.80
C ILE A 115 -5.32 -12.06 18.04
N THR A 116 -6.40 -12.09 17.26
CA THR A 116 -7.50 -13.04 17.49
C THR A 116 -7.18 -14.48 17.08
N SER A 117 -6.13 -14.69 16.27
CA SER A 117 -5.65 -16.01 15.90
C SER A 117 -4.83 -16.72 16.99
N LEU A 118 -4.47 -16.01 18.07
CA LEU A 118 -3.76 -16.64 19.17
C LEU A 118 -4.71 -17.50 19.99
N PRO A 119 -4.29 -18.75 20.32
CA PRO A 119 -5.11 -19.65 21.14
C PRO A 119 -5.35 -19.06 22.53
N LYS A 120 -6.56 -19.24 23.06
CA LYS A 120 -6.94 -18.74 24.40
C LYS A 120 -6.04 -19.24 25.52
N HIS A 121 -5.54 -20.49 25.41
CA HIS A 121 -4.66 -21.05 26.43
C HIS A 121 -3.36 -20.24 26.61
N GLN A 122 -2.89 -19.47 25.61
CA GLN A 122 -1.72 -18.60 25.79
C GLN A 122 -1.97 -17.51 26.83
N PHE A 123 -3.20 -17.00 26.87
CA PHE A 123 -3.63 -16.01 27.87
C PHE A 123 -3.84 -16.66 29.24
N GLU A 124 -4.51 -17.81 29.27
CA GLU A 124 -4.85 -18.54 30.48
C GLU A 124 -3.59 -19.08 31.20
N SER A 125 -2.67 -19.69 30.45
CA SER A 125 -1.41 -20.21 31.01
C SER A 125 -0.53 -19.10 31.54
N GLY A 126 -0.44 -17.97 30.86
CA GLY A 126 0.34 -16.83 31.36
C GLY A 126 -0.25 -16.27 32.66
N GLN A 127 -1.57 -16.23 32.80
CA GLN A 127 -2.24 -15.81 34.04
C GLN A 127 -2.03 -16.84 35.16
N ALA A 128 -2.09 -18.15 34.84
CA ALA A 128 -1.85 -19.23 35.82
C ALA A 128 -0.42 -19.18 36.38
N LEU A 129 0.55 -18.72 35.57
CA LEU A 129 1.93 -18.46 36.01
C LEU A 129 2.11 -17.18 36.83
N GLY A 130 1.03 -16.46 37.11
CA GLY A 130 1.06 -15.23 37.89
C GLY A 130 1.58 -13.99 37.14
N LEU A 131 1.66 -14.06 35.80
CA LEU A 131 2.10 -12.88 35.02
C LEU A 131 1.06 -11.76 35.08
N SER A 132 1.53 -10.54 35.35
CA SER A 132 0.66 -9.36 35.19
C SER A 132 0.24 -9.20 33.72
N LYS A 133 -0.86 -8.49 33.49
CA LYS A 133 -1.34 -8.21 32.10
C LYS A 133 -0.23 -7.61 31.23
N VAL A 134 0.55 -6.66 31.75
CA VAL A 134 1.65 -6.03 31.00
C VAL A 134 2.74 -7.05 30.65
N GLN A 135 3.14 -7.90 31.59
CA GLN A 135 4.11 -8.97 31.36
C GLN A 135 3.61 -9.97 30.33
N LEU A 136 2.35 -10.41 30.45
CA LEU A 136 1.72 -11.33 29.51
C LEU A 136 1.75 -10.78 28.08
N TYR A 137 1.32 -9.52 27.90
CA TYR A 137 1.32 -8.92 26.55
C TYR A 137 2.74 -8.71 26.04
N ARG A 138 3.66 -8.17 26.86
CA ARG A 138 5.02 -7.85 26.43
C ARG A 138 5.87 -9.07 26.08
N TYR A 139 5.77 -10.15 26.87
CA TYR A 139 6.67 -11.31 26.73
C TYR A 139 6.06 -12.47 25.94
N ILE A 140 4.74 -12.59 25.88
CA ILE A 140 4.07 -13.71 25.25
C ILE A 140 3.27 -13.29 24.01
N ILE A 141 2.35 -12.33 24.15
CA ILE A 141 1.36 -12.03 23.12
C ILE A 141 1.98 -11.21 21.98
N ILE A 142 2.58 -10.05 22.29
CA ILE A 142 3.14 -9.15 21.28
C ILE A 142 4.19 -9.85 20.40
N PRO A 143 5.16 -10.59 20.91
CA PRO A 143 6.14 -11.30 20.08
C PRO A 143 5.49 -12.28 19.09
N GLN A 144 4.45 -13.00 19.52
CA GLN A 144 3.72 -13.95 18.67
C GLN A 144 2.87 -13.20 17.61
N VAL A 145 2.19 -12.13 18.00
CA VAL A 145 1.42 -11.27 17.07
C VAL A 145 2.34 -10.71 16.00
N LEU A 146 3.50 -10.15 16.38
CA LEU A 146 4.45 -9.57 15.44
C LEU A 146 4.97 -10.58 14.42
N ARG A 147 5.27 -11.81 14.84
CA ARG A 147 5.69 -12.88 13.92
C ARG A 147 4.65 -13.19 12.84
N ARG A 148 3.35 -13.15 13.19
CA ARG A 148 2.25 -13.40 12.26
C ARG A 148 1.95 -12.17 11.38
N LEU A 149 2.11 -10.98 11.94
CA LEU A 149 1.75 -9.72 11.32
C LEU A 149 2.78 -9.24 10.29
N LEU A 150 4.07 -9.31 10.63
CA LEU A 150 5.14 -8.67 9.85
C LEU A 150 5.21 -9.14 8.40
N PRO A 151 5.15 -10.44 8.04
CA PRO A 151 5.18 -10.86 6.65
C PRO A 151 4.02 -10.27 5.84
N GLN A 152 2.83 -10.24 6.43
CA GLN A 152 1.62 -9.72 5.80
C GLN A 152 1.66 -8.19 5.65
N ALA A 153 2.16 -7.48 6.66
CA ALA A 153 2.37 -6.04 6.61
C ALA A 153 3.37 -5.65 5.51
N ILE A 154 4.45 -6.41 5.33
CA ILE A 154 5.42 -6.21 4.25
C ILE A 154 4.75 -6.46 2.87
N ASN A 155 3.91 -7.47 2.74
CA ASN A 155 3.15 -7.71 1.52
C ASN A 155 2.16 -6.57 1.22
N LEU A 156 1.59 -5.93 2.24
CA LEU A 156 0.75 -4.73 2.07
C LEU A 156 1.55 -3.57 1.46
N ILE A 157 2.81 -3.39 1.84
CA ILE A 157 3.69 -2.36 1.24
C ILE A 157 3.79 -2.55 -0.28
N THR A 158 4.10 -3.76 -0.75
CA THR A 158 4.23 -4.02 -2.19
C THR A 158 2.90 -3.87 -2.93
N ARG A 159 1.78 -4.21 -2.31
CA ARG A 159 0.45 -3.95 -2.88
C ARG A 159 0.22 -2.45 -3.03
N MET A 160 0.54 -1.65 -2.02
CA MET A 160 0.37 -0.21 -2.06
C MET A 160 1.22 0.44 -3.15
N ILE A 161 2.51 0.07 -3.25
CA ILE A 161 3.40 0.57 -4.32
C ILE A 161 2.80 0.30 -5.71
N LYS A 162 2.29 -0.90 -5.96
CA LYS A 162 1.68 -1.23 -7.26
C LYS A 162 0.37 -0.46 -7.51
N THR A 163 -0.41 -0.22 -6.47
CA THR A 163 -1.69 0.48 -6.56
C THR A 163 -1.53 1.97 -6.87
N THR A 164 -0.36 2.58 -6.57
CA THR A 164 -0.11 3.99 -6.93
C THR A 164 -0.21 4.26 -8.43
N SER A 165 -0.06 3.26 -9.29
CA SER A 165 -0.30 3.43 -10.73
C SER A 165 -1.70 3.95 -11.09
N LEU A 166 -2.70 3.80 -10.20
CA LEU A 166 -4.06 4.33 -10.41
C LEU A 166 -4.11 5.86 -10.41
N VAL A 167 -3.15 6.53 -9.78
CA VAL A 167 -3.17 8.00 -9.65
C VAL A 167 -2.90 8.72 -10.99
N VAL A 168 -2.44 7.98 -12.00
CA VAL A 168 -2.36 8.47 -13.39
C VAL A 168 -3.69 9.03 -13.86
N LEU A 169 -4.81 8.46 -13.40
CA LEU A 169 -6.17 8.81 -13.82
C LEU A 169 -6.69 10.12 -13.20
N ILE A 170 -6.05 10.60 -12.13
CA ILE A 170 -6.30 11.92 -11.55
C ILE A 170 -5.19 12.93 -11.93
N GLY A 171 -4.33 12.57 -12.89
CA GLY A 171 -3.34 13.48 -13.47
C GLY A 171 -2.02 13.60 -12.69
N VAL A 172 -1.78 12.81 -11.66
CA VAL A 172 -0.50 12.80 -10.94
C VAL A 172 0.62 12.30 -11.86
N VAL A 173 1.71 13.06 -11.93
CA VAL A 173 2.85 12.77 -12.81
C VAL A 173 3.83 11.85 -12.08
N GLU A 174 3.43 10.58 -11.93
CA GLU A 174 4.24 9.48 -11.41
C GLU A 174 4.80 8.64 -12.57
N VAL A 175 5.47 7.54 -12.28
CA VAL A 175 6.20 6.75 -13.29
C VAL A 175 5.34 6.31 -14.49
N THR A 176 4.07 5.91 -14.26
CA THR A 176 3.16 5.48 -15.33
C THR A 176 2.72 6.66 -16.19
N LYS A 177 2.43 7.81 -15.56
CA LYS A 177 2.05 9.04 -16.28
C LYS A 177 3.19 9.57 -17.12
N VAL A 178 4.40 9.56 -16.58
CA VAL A 178 5.61 9.91 -17.36
C VAL A 178 5.75 8.98 -18.56
N GLY A 179 5.56 7.68 -18.37
CA GLY A 179 5.58 6.71 -19.47
C GLY A 179 4.56 7.03 -20.55
N GLN A 180 3.31 7.33 -20.17
CA GLN A 180 2.26 7.75 -21.12
C GLN A 180 2.67 9.00 -21.91
N GLN A 181 3.18 10.03 -21.24
CA GLN A 181 3.63 11.26 -21.89
C GLN A 181 4.75 11.00 -22.93
N ILE A 182 5.70 10.09 -22.61
CA ILE A 182 6.77 9.73 -23.54
C ILE A 182 6.21 8.96 -24.75
N ILE A 183 5.28 8.03 -24.51
CA ILE A 183 4.63 7.28 -25.58
C ILE A 183 3.85 8.21 -26.49
N ASP A 184 3.05 9.11 -25.93
CA ASP A 184 2.22 10.04 -26.69
C ASP A 184 3.07 10.98 -27.57
N SER A 185 4.19 11.48 -27.01
CA SER A 185 5.11 12.36 -27.77
C SER A 185 5.85 11.67 -28.91
N ASN A 186 6.00 10.33 -28.85
CA ASN A 186 6.71 9.53 -29.85
C ASN A 186 5.78 8.65 -30.71
N ARG A 187 4.48 8.80 -30.57
CA ARG A 187 3.47 7.92 -31.19
C ARG A 187 3.60 7.79 -32.70
N LEU A 188 3.95 8.88 -33.39
CA LEU A 188 4.07 8.93 -34.86
C LEU A 188 5.46 8.55 -35.36
N THR A 189 6.49 8.70 -34.51
CA THR A 189 7.89 8.47 -34.90
C THR A 189 8.40 7.09 -34.54
N ILE A 190 7.94 6.55 -33.40
CA ILE A 190 8.39 5.24 -32.86
C ILE A 190 7.17 4.43 -32.43
N PRO A 191 6.50 3.69 -33.34
CA PRO A 191 5.30 2.92 -33.02
C PRO A 191 5.49 1.87 -31.91
N THR A 192 6.73 1.38 -31.73
CA THR A 192 7.10 0.41 -30.69
C THR A 192 7.46 1.03 -29.34
N ALA A 193 7.38 2.36 -29.19
CA ALA A 193 7.73 3.07 -27.96
C ALA A 193 6.96 2.53 -26.72
N SER A 194 5.67 2.21 -26.88
CA SER A 194 4.84 1.68 -25.80
C SER A 194 5.38 0.40 -25.20
N PHE A 195 5.88 -0.52 -26.03
CA PHE A 195 6.47 -1.78 -25.57
C PHE A 195 7.70 -1.55 -24.69
N TRP A 196 8.61 -0.68 -25.12
CA TRP A 196 9.86 -0.39 -24.40
C TRP A 196 9.62 0.42 -23.13
N ILE A 197 8.74 1.40 -23.18
CA ILE A 197 8.42 2.24 -22.02
C ILE A 197 7.72 1.43 -20.95
N TYR A 198 6.64 0.69 -21.29
CA TYR A 198 5.95 -0.13 -20.29
C TYR A 198 6.79 -1.32 -19.84
N GLY A 199 7.63 -1.88 -20.70
CA GLY A 199 8.62 -2.89 -20.32
C GLY A 199 9.60 -2.36 -19.26
N THR A 200 10.10 -1.13 -19.45
CA THR A 200 10.96 -0.46 -18.46
C THR A 200 10.23 -0.21 -17.14
N ILE A 201 9.00 0.29 -17.19
CA ILE A 201 8.18 0.51 -16.00
C ILE A 201 7.94 -0.81 -15.24
N LEU A 202 7.64 -1.90 -15.95
CA LEU A 202 7.49 -3.23 -15.38
C LEU A 202 8.76 -3.66 -14.64
N VAL A 203 9.93 -3.50 -15.28
CA VAL A 203 11.22 -3.83 -14.66
C VAL A 203 11.48 -2.98 -13.43
N LEU A 204 11.17 -1.69 -13.47
CA LEU A 204 11.32 -0.80 -12.31
C LEU A 204 10.42 -1.21 -11.13
N TYR A 205 9.15 -1.50 -11.38
CA TYR A 205 8.26 -2.04 -10.32
C TYR A 205 8.77 -3.37 -9.78
N PHE A 206 9.28 -4.23 -10.65
CA PHE A 206 9.87 -5.50 -10.24
C PHE A 206 11.09 -5.29 -9.34
N ILE A 207 12.04 -4.43 -9.74
CA ILE A 207 13.25 -4.12 -8.96
C ILE A 207 12.89 -3.57 -7.57
N VAL A 208 11.86 -2.73 -7.47
CA VAL A 208 11.41 -2.15 -6.20
C VAL A 208 10.65 -3.17 -5.35
N CYS A 209 9.71 -3.91 -5.93
CA CYS A 209 8.80 -4.77 -5.17
C CYS A 209 9.40 -6.15 -4.85
N PHE A 210 10.26 -6.69 -5.70
CA PHE A 210 10.81 -8.04 -5.54
C PHE A 210 11.64 -8.21 -4.25
N PRO A 211 12.58 -7.32 -3.89
CA PRO A 211 13.33 -7.44 -2.64
C PRO A 211 12.42 -7.38 -1.42
N ILE A 212 11.40 -6.51 -1.45
CA ILE A 212 10.43 -6.36 -0.36
C ILE A 212 9.61 -7.65 -0.19
N SER A 213 9.09 -8.20 -1.30
CA SER A 213 8.35 -9.47 -1.27
C SER A 213 9.21 -10.65 -0.83
N LYS A 214 10.47 -10.70 -1.26
CA LYS A 214 11.41 -11.74 -0.85
C LYS A 214 11.69 -11.69 0.65
N LEU A 215 11.82 -10.51 1.22
CA LEU A 215 11.97 -10.31 2.66
C LEU A 215 10.74 -10.85 3.43
N ALA A 216 9.52 -10.56 2.96
CA ALA A 216 8.30 -11.10 3.56
C ALA A 216 8.30 -12.64 3.59
N GLY A 217 8.63 -13.27 2.45
CA GLY A 217 8.71 -14.74 2.35
C GLY A 217 9.80 -15.36 3.23
N GLN A 218 10.94 -14.71 3.37
CA GLN A 218 12.01 -15.18 4.26
C GLN A 218 11.59 -15.12 5.73
N LEU A 219 10.94 -14.04 6.16
CA LEU A 219 10.41 -13.91 7.52
C LEU A 219 9.32 -14.94 7.80
N GLU A 220 8.41 -15.17 6.86
CA GLU A 220 7.37 -16.18 6.99
C GLU A 220 7.96 -17.58 7.17
N ASN A 221 8.93 -17.96 6.34
CA ASN A 221 9.58 -19.26 6.43
C ASN A 221 10.39 -19.42 7.73
N HIS A 222 11.08 -18.36 8.18
CA HIS A 222 11.87 -18.40 9.42
C HIS A 222 10.99 -18.59 10.67
N TRP A 223 9.76 -18.04 10.67
CA TRP A 223 8.88 -18.12 11.85
C TRP A 223 7.83 -19.24 11.75
N ARG A 224 7.78 -19.94 10.64
CA ARG A 224 6.90 -21.10 10.46
C ARG A 224 7.48 -22.38 11.11
N ASN A 225 8.80 -22.44 11.23
CA ASN A 225 9.55 -23.48 11.94
C ASN A 225 9.72 -23.10 13.40
#